data_4ccfe0fa07e1d8fe62aa13013d24a393
#
_entry.id   4ccfe0fa07e1d8fe62aa13013d24a393
#
_cell.length_a   1.000
_cell.length_b   1.000
_cell.length_c   1.000
_cell.angle_alpha   90.00
_cell.angle_beta   90.00
_cell.angle_gamma   90.00
#
_symmetry.space_group_name_H-M   'P 1'
#
loop_
_entity.id
_entity.type
_entity.pdbx_description
1 polymer ?
#
loop_
_entity_poly.entity_id
_entity_poly.type
_entity_poly.pdbx_seq_one_letter_code
_entity_poly.pdbx_strand_id
1 'polypeptide(L)'
;MKRRLYAEAKYGDSGGNSKKKYLEGKAKQMGNDMTSPEIAVNAILLKIGIIYQKQFILNSVIYDFYVPSKNLLIEVDGDYYHANPLIYEQKDLNGMQKKNVIKDKFKTSLAIGLGYDLIRIWENDIKKNIQEVEEKLKLKLTFHFFSSNPPFLH
;
A
#
# COMPACT_ATOMS: atom_id res chain seq x y z
N MET A 1 4.28 -13.75 -15.97
CA MET A 1 3.37 -14.89 -16.15
C MET A 1 3.38 -15.88 -14.96
N LYS A 2 4.52 -16.35 -14.48
CA LYS A 2 4.60 -17.33 -13.36
C LYS A 2 4.05 -16.84 -12.00
N ARG A 3 4.04 -15.53 -11.71
CA ARG A 3 3.57 -14.96 -10.42
C ARG A 3 2.05 -14.97 -10.26
N ARG A 4 1.31 -14.85 -11.36
CA ARG A 4 -0.16 -14.90 -11.37
C ARG A 4 -0.70 -16.31 -11.05
N LEU A 5 -0.03 -17.33 -11.57
CA LEU A 5 -0.38 -18.74 -11.35
C LEU A 5 -0.17 -19.22 -9.91
N TYR A 6 0.78 -18.63 -9.17
CA TYR A 6 1.06 -19.03 -7.78
C TYR A 6 -0.02 -18.53 -6.81
N ALA A 7 -0.64 -17.39 -7.09
CA ALA A 7 -1.74 -16.85 -6.28
C ALA A 7 -3.04 -17.63 -6.50
N GLU A 8 -3.31 -18.11 -7.72
CA GLU A 8 -4.50 -18.86 -8.08
C GLU A 8 -4.48 -20.30 -7.55
N ALA A 9 -3.31 -20.94 -7.44
CA ALA A 9 -3.17 -22.34 -7.03
C ALA A 9 -3.31 -22.56 -5.51
N LYS A 10 -3.19 -21.54 -4.68
CA LYS A 10 -3.16 -21.68 -3.22
C LYS A 10 -4.52 -21.52 -2.52
N TYR A 11 -5.52 -20.98 -3.21
CA TYR A 11 -6.85 -20.74 -2.67
C TYR A 11 -7.91 -21.25 -3.64
N GLY A 12 -8.22 -22.55 -3.54
CA GLY A 12 -9.25 -23.21 -4.35
C GLY A 12 -10.60 -22.47 -4.32
N ASP A 13 -11.24 -22.47 -5.47
CA ASP A 13 -12.42 -21.71 -5.89
C ASP A 13 -13.75 -22.23 -5.26
N SER A 14 -13.87 -22.23 -3.93
CA SER A 14 -15.15 -22.49 -3.27
C SER A 14 -15.56 -21.30 -2.40
N GLY A 15 -16.19 -20.32 -3.00
CA GLY A 15 -16.67 -19.08 -2.36
C GLY A 15 -16.05 -17.80 -2.93
N GLY A 16 -15.20 -17.88 -3.95
CA GLY A 16 -14.40 -16.77 -4.50
C GLY A 16 -15.22 -15.59 -5.01
N ASN A 17 -16.37 -15.86 -5.63
CA ASN A 17 -17.14 -14.79 -6.28
C ASN A 17 -17.85 -13.87 -5.29
N SER A 18 -18.41 -14.41 -4.20
CA SER A 18 -19.11 -13.61 -3.18
C SER A 18 -18.12 -12.76 -2.37
N LYS A 19 -16.98 -13.33 -1.98
CA LYS A 19 -15.92 -12.61 -1.26
C LYS A 19 -15.29 -11.54 -2.11
N LYS A 20 -15.05 -11.81 -3.40
CA LYS A 20 -14.54 -10.84 -4.36
C LYS A 20 -15.48 -9.65 -4.51
N LYS A 21 -16.79 -9.88 -4.76
CA LYS A 21 -17.81 -8.82 -4.86
C LYS A 21 -17.91 -7.99 -3.58
N TYR A 22 -17.85 -8.62 -2.41
CA TYR A 22 -17.85 -7.92 -1.12
C TYR A 22 -16.65 -6.98 -1.00
N LEU A 23 -15.46 -7.47 -1.34
CA LEU A 23 -14.22 -6.66 -1.27
C LEU A 23 -14.22 -5.52 -2.29
N GLU A 24 -14.71 -5.75 -3.50
CA GLU A 24 -14.85 -4.72 -4.52
C GLU A 24 -15.84 -3.63 -4.07
N GLY A 25 -16.98 -4.03 -3.49
CA GLY A 25 -17.94 -3.09 -2.91
C GLY A 25 -17.34 -2.29 -1.76
N LYS A 26 -16.60 -2.94 -0.87
CA LYS A 26 -15.90 -2.29 0.24
C LYS A 26 -14.81 -1.35 -0.25
N ALA A 27 -14.00 -1.75 -1.22
CA ALA A 27 -12.95 -0.92 -1.81
C ALA A 27 -13.54 0.32 -2.49
N LYS A 28 -14.67 0.17 -3.21
CA LYS A 28 -15.38 1.29 -3.81
C LYS A 28 -15.89 2.28 -2.77
N GLN A 29 -16.48 1.79 -1.67
CA GLN A 29 -16.93 2.63 -0.58
C GLN A 29 -15.78 3.37 0.08
N MET A 30 -14.69 2.67 0.45
CA MET A 30 -13.48 3.28 1.02
C MET A 30 -12.86 4.32 0.10
N GLY A 31 -12.86 4.08 -1.23
CA GLY A 31 -12.36 5.03 -2.21
C GLY A 31 -13.17 6.34 -2.31
N ASN A 32 -14.45 6.32 -1.89
CA ASN A 32 -15.30 7.49 -1.80
C ASN A 32 -15.15 8.22 -0.45
N ASP A 33 -14.80 7.47 0.61
CA ASP A 33 -14.69 7.95 1.99
C ASP A 33 -13.22 8.05 2.44
N MET A 34 -12.36 8.59 1.57
CA MET A 34 -10.93 8.78 1.89
C MET A 34 -10.74 9.67 3.12
N THR A 35 -9.80 9.29 3.98
CA THR A 35 -9.36 10.11 5.11
C THR A 35 -8.57 11.33 4.63
N SER A 36 -8.44 12.36 5.49
CA SER A 36 -7.68 13.57 5.15
C SER A 36 -6.24 13.28 4.70
N PRO A 37 -5.47 12.37 5.34
CA PRO A 37 -4.15 11.99 4.84
C PRO A 37 -4.17 11.30 3.47
N GLU A 38 -5.14 10.42 3.22
CA GLU A 38 -5.31 9.78 1.90
C GLU A 38 -5.65 10.79 0.81
N ILE A 39 -6.50 11.79 1.10
CA ILE A 39 -6.82 12.89 0.18
C ILE A 39 -5.55 13.67 -0.19
N ALA A 40 -4.68 13.95 0.77
CA ALA A 40 -3.43 14.65 0.53
C ALA A 40 -2.49 13.84 -0.39
N VAL A 41 -2.33 12.55 -0.14
CA VAL A 41 -1.51 11.66 -1.00
C VAL A 41 -2.14 11.53 -2.39
N ASN A 42 -3.46 11.40 -2.48
CA ASN A 42 -4.17 11.38 -3.76
C ASN A 42 -3.90 12.65 -4.59
N ALA A 43 -3.93 13.83 -3.97
CA ALA A 43 -3.61 15.09 -4.62
C ALA A 43 -2.17 15.13 -5.15
N ILE A 44 -1.22 14.59 -4.39
CA ILE A 44 0.19 14.47 -4.82
C ILE A 44 0.30 13.55 -6.04
N LEU A 45 -0.33 12.37 -6.02
CA LEU A 45 -0.29 11.43 -7.15
C LEU A 45 -0.90 12.03 -8.42
N LEU A 46 -2.02 12.76 -8.30
CA LEU A 46 -2.62 13.51 -9.41
C LEU A 46 -1.66 14.58 -9.96
N LYS A 47 -1.02 15.34 -9.08
CA LYS A 47 -0.04 16.38 -9.46
C LYS A 47 1.17 15.81 -10.18
N ILE A 48 1.66 14.64 -9.76
CA ILE A 48 2.76 13.92 -10.43
C ILE A 48 2.32 13.42 -11.82
N GLY A 49 1.02 13.18 -12.02
CA GLY A 49 0.48 12.72 -13.29
C GLY A 49 0.74 11.23 -13.58
N ILE A 50 0.96 10.43 -12.54
CA ILE A 50 1.15 8.98 -12.69
C ILE A 50 -0.18 8.24 -12.68
N ILE A 51 -0.26 7.13 -13.43
CA ILE A 51 -1.44 6.25 -13.40
C ILE A 51 -1.40 5.40 -12.14
N TYR A 52 -2.47 5.42 -11.37
CA TYR A 52 -2.64 4.64 -10.15
C TYR A 52 -4.08 4.16 -9.96
N GLN A 53 -4.25 3.16 -9.10
CA GLN A 53 -5.54 2.64 -8.67
C GLN A 53 -5.72 2.92 -7.18
N LYS A 54 -6.89 3.38 -6.77
CA LYS A 54 -7.28 3.50 -5.36
C LYS A 54 -7.86 2.19 -4.85
N GLN A 55 -7.65 1.89 -3.57
CA GLN A 55 -8.23 0.73 -2.88
C GLN A 55 -7.99 -0.58 -3.64
N PHE A 56 -6.72 -0.82 -3.94
CA PHE A 56 -6.29 -2.00 -4.70
C PHE A 56 -6.42 -3.28 -3.88
N ILE A 57 -7.06 -4.30 -4.45
CA ILE A 57 -7.28 -5.59 -3.80
C ILE A 57 -6.19 -6.57 -4.22
N LEU A 58 -5.42 -7.05 -3.26
CA LEU A 58 -4.42 -8.10 -3.42
C LEU A 58 -4.69 -9.22 -2.41
N ASN A 59 -5.00 -10.44 -2.88
CA ASN A 59 -5.30 -11.60 -2.02
C ASN A 59 -6.27 -11.30 -0.86
N SER A 60 -7.38 -10.65 -1.16
CA SER A 60 -8.40 -10.27 -0.17
C SER A 60 -7.95 -9.21 0.85
N VAL A 61 -6.84 -8.54 0.60
CA VAL A 61 -6.36 -7.39 1.38
C VAL A 61 -6.46 -6.14 0.52
N ILE A 62 -6.94 -5.05 1.10
CA ILE A 62 -7.08 -3.76 0.41
C ILE A 62 -5.89 -2.88 0.77
N TYR A 63 -5.25 -2.29 -0.24
CA TYR A 63 -4.19 -1.28 -0.13
C TYR A 63 -4.70 0.05 -0.66
N ASP A 64 -4.28 1.18 -0.07
CA ASP A 64 -4.84 2.48 -0.39
C ASP A 64 -4.60 2.89 -1.83
N PHE A 65 -3.37 2.72 -2.33
CA PHE A 65 -3.03 3.01 -3.73
C PHE A 65 -2.10 1.96 -4.31
N TYR A 66 -2.24 1.74 -5.62
CA TYR A 66 -1.33 0.91 -6.42
C TYR A 66 -0.89 1.65 -7.68
N VAL A 67 0.41 1.68 -7.92
CA VAL A 67 1.04 2.27 -9.11
C VAL A 67 1.57 1.15 -10.00
N PRO A 68 0.82 0.76 -11.08
CA PRO A 68 1.17 -0.40 -11.90
C PRO A 68 2.55 -0.31 -12.57
N SER A 69 2.91 0.88 -13.08
CA SER A 69 4.19 1.11 -13.77
C SER A 69 5.42 0.89 -12.88
N LYS A 70 5.24 0.91 -11.56
CA LYS A 70 6.31 0.71 -10.57
C LYS A 70 6.12 -0.55 -9.73
N ASN A 71 5.03 -1.28 -9.95
CA ASN A 71 4.62 -2.41 -9.10
C ASN A 71 4.65 -2.04 -7.61
N LEU A 72 4.23 -0.81 -7.30
CA LEU A 72 4.33 -0.17 -6.00
C LEU A 72 2.95 -0.04 -5.35
N LEU A 73 2.86 -0.53 -4.13
CA LEU A 73 1.73 -0.29 -3.22
C LEU A 73 2.06 0.87 -2.29
N ILE A 74 1.06 1.69 -1.99
CA ILE A 74 1.17 2.81 -1.05
C ILE A 74 0.08 2.65 0.00
N GLU A 75 0.48 2.69 1.27
CA GLU A 75 -0.40 2.75 2.44
C GLU A 75 -0.24 4.10 3.11
N VAL A 76 -1.36 4.67 3.55
CA VAL A 76 -1.39 5.95 4.26
C VAL A 76 -1.87 5.70 5.68
N ASP A 77 -0.95 5.72 6.62
CA ASP A 77 -1.19 5.27 7.98
C ASP A 77 -1.50 6.46 8.92
N GLY A 78 -2.67 6.42 9.54
CA GLY A 78 -3.01 7.32 10.65
C GLY A 78 -2.19 6.99 11.90
N ASP A 79 -1.57 8.00 12.51
CA ASP A 79 -0.63 7.81 13.61
C ASP A 79 -1.21 7.03 14.78
N TYR A 80 -2.42 7.37 15.19
CA TYR A 80 -3.08 6.72 16.33
C TYR A 80 -3.48 5.29 16.02
N TYR A 81 -4.14 5.06 14.89
CA TYR A 81 -4.70 3.75 14.56
C TYR A 81 -3.65 2.70 14.24
N HIS A 82 -2.55 3.11 13.62
CA HIS A 82 -1.44 2.24 13.22
C HIS A 82 -0.26 2.30 14.18
N ALA A 83 -0.42 3.02 15.30
CA ALA A 83 0.58 3.15 16.35
C ALA A 83 1.95 3.57 15.81
N ASN A 84 2.02 4.76 15.19
CA ASN A 84 3.26 5.29 14.65
C ASN A 84 4.41 5.13 15.66
N PRO A 85 5.46 4.37 15.34
CA PRO A 85 6.53 4.03 16.29
C PRO A 85 7.37 5.24 16.74
N LEU A 86 7.25 6.38 16.05
CA LEU A 86 7.87 7.64 16.47
C LEU A 86 7.06 8.36 17.56
N ILE A 87 5.81 7.94 17.80
CA ILE A 87 4.88 8.59 18.73
C ILE A 87 4.48 7.64 19.86
N TYR A 88 4.31 6.33 19.55
CA TYR A 88 3.80 5.33 20.49
C TYR A 88 4.84 4.25 20.78
N GLU A 89 5.13 4.04 22.06
CA GLU A 89 5.98 2.92 22.48
C GLU A 89 5.18 1.62 22.53
N GLN A 90 5.81 0.50 22.16
CA GLN A 90 5.14 -0.81 22.10
C GLN A 90 4.47 -1.24 23.39
N LYS A 91 5.07 -0.90 24.55
CA LYS A 91 4.54 -1.23 25.89
C LYS A 91 3.20 -0.55 26.19
N ASP A 92 2.95 0.63 25.58
CA ASP A 92 1.80 1.49 25.88
C ASP A 92 0.64 1.32 24.88
N LEU A 93 0.78 0.41 23.89
CA LEU A 93 -0.24 0.18 22.89
C LEU A 93 -1.51 -0.43 23.51
N ASN A 94 -2.66 0.14 23.15
CA ASN A 94 -3.96 -0.45 23.48
C ASN A 94 -4.26 -1.69 22.61
N GLY A 95 -5.36 -2.41 22.94
CA GLY A 95 -5.71 -3.65 22.27
C GLY A 95 -6.00 -3.51 20.77
N MET A 96 -6.59 -2.36 20.35
CA MET A 96 -6.85 -2.05 18.95
C MET A 96 -5.54 -1.81 18.19
N GLN A 97 -4.66 -0.99 18.74
CA GLN A 97 -3.36 -0.68 18.16
C GLN A 97 -2.49 -1.95 17.98
N LYS A 98 -2.45 -2.81 18.99
CA LYS A 98 -1.75 -4.11 18.91
C LYS A 98 -2.27 -4.97 17.75
N LYS A 99 -3.59 -5.06 17.58
CA LYS A 99 -4.21 -5.79 16.46
C LYS A 99 -3.85 -5.18 15.11
N ASN A 100 -3.87 -3.85 15.01
CA ASN A 100 -3.55 -3.16 13.76
C ASN A 100 -2.07 -3.33 13.39
N VAL A 101 -1.15 -3.23 14.34
CA VAL A 101 0.28 -3.51 14.10
C VAL A 101 0.50 -4.91 13.53
N ILE A 102 -0.20 -5.93 14.04
CA ILE A 102 -0.13 -7.30 13.51
C ILE A 102 -0.67 -7.35 12.08
N LYS A 103 -1.82 -6.70 11.81
CA LYS A 103 -2.38 -6.60 10.44
C LYS A 103 -1.43 -5.92 9.47
N ASP A 104 -0.79 -4.83 9.89
CA ASP A 104 0.13 -4.07 9.06
C ASP A 104 1.38 -4.87 8.71
N LYS A 105 1.92 -5.61 9.67
CA LYS A 105 3.01 -6.56 9.43
C LYS A 105 2.60 -7.64 8.42
N PHE A 106 1.40 -8.20 8.56
CA PHE A 106 0.87 -9.18 7.62
C PHE A 106 0.71 -8.58 6.21
N LYS A 107 0.11 -7.38 6.08
CA LYS A 107 -0.03 -6.67 4.79
C LYS A 107 1.33 -6.45 4.13
N THR A 108 2.31 -6.01 4.90
CA THR A 108 3.68 -5.78 4.41
C THR A 108 4.33 -7.07 3.92
N SER A 109 4.26 -8.15 4.71
CA SER A 109 4.83 -9.45 4.34
C SER A 109 4.15 -10.05 3.11
N LEU A 110 2.82 -9.89 2.99
CA LEU A 110 2.06 -10.36 1.83
C LEU A 110 2.49 -9.63 0.56
N ALA A 111 2.56 -8.30 0.60
CA ALA A 111 2.97 -7.48 -0.54
C ALA A 111 4.38 -7.88 -1.03
N ILE A 112 5.35 -7.90 -0.13
CA ILE A 112 6.75 -8.25 -0.44
C ILE A 112 6.85 -9.70 -0.94
N GLY A 113 6.18 -10.64 -0.28
CA GLY A 113 6.17 -12.05 -0.67
C GLY A 113 5.59 -12.31 -2.07
N LEU A 114 4.67 -11.47 -2.54
CA LEU A 114 4.11 -11.50 -3.87
C LEU A 114 4.90 -10.67 -4.89
N GLY A 115 5.99 -10.03 -4.48
CA GLY A 115 6.91 -9.28 -5.32
C GLY A 115 6.48 -7.85 -5.62
N TYR A 116 5.63 -7.27 -4.78
CA TYR A 116 5.30 -5.84 -4.83
C TYR A 116 6.28 -5.05 -3.95
N ASP A 117 6.61 -3.85 -4.37
CA ASP A 117 7.17 -2.84 -3.48
C ASP A 117 6.04 -2.25 -2.63
N LEU A 118 6.34 -1.89 -1.40
CA LEU A 118 5.41 -1.21 -0.50
C LEU A 118 6.08 -0.04 0.19
N ILE A 119 5.41 1.10 0.20
CA ILE A 119 5.77 2.24 1.03
C ILE A 119 4.62 2.60 1.96
N ARG A 120 4.96 3.08 3.15
CA ARG A 120 4.03 3.63 4.13
C ARG A 120 4.29 5.10 4.31
N ILE A 121 3.22 5.89 4.31
CA ILE A 121 3.25 7.34 4.51
C ILE A 121 2.46 7.62 5.78
N TRP A 122 3.13 8.18 6.77
CA TRP A 122 2.48 8.51 8.04
C TRP A 122 1.75 9.85 7.99
N GLU A 123 0.60 9.91 8.65
CA GLU A 123 -0.16 11.15 8.83
C GLU A 123 0.70 12.28 9.39
N ASN A 124 1.58 11.97 10.35
CA ASN A 124 2.50 12.92 10.95
C ASN A 124 3.50 13.51 9.94
N ASP A 125 3.99 12.72 8.98
CA ASP A 125 4.89 13.22 7.94
C ASP A 125 4.17 14.22 7.03
N ILE A 126 2.92 13.92 6.66
CA ILE A 126 2.08 14.82 5.86
C ILE A 126 1.82 16.13 6.61
N LYS A 127 1.48 16.06 7.90
CA LYS A 127 1.22 17.23 8.74
C LYS A 127 2.44 18.09 8.97
N LYS A 128 3.61 17.49 9.13
CA LYS A 128 4.87 18.21 9.37
C LYS A 128 5.42 18.86 8.12
N ASN A 129 5.48 18.14 7.01
CA ASN A 129 6.08 18.63 5.78
C ASN A 129 5.55 17.88 4.55
N ILE A 130 4.43 18.32 4.02
CA ILE A 130 3.81 17.72 2.83
C ILE A 130 4.71 17.82 1.60
N GLN A 131 5.54 18.86 1.49
CA GLN A 131 6.47 19.02 0.38
C GLN A 131 7.56 17.93 0.37
N GLU A 132 8.04 17.55 1.54
CA GLU A 132 9.00 16.44 1.67
C GLU A 132 8.35 15.10 1.26
N VAL A 133 7.10 14.87 1.63
CA VAL A 133 6.35 13.69 1.18
C VAL A 133 6.19 13.69 -0.34
N GLU A 134 5.83 14.82 -0.93
CA GLU A 134 5.73 14.98 -2.38
C GLU A 134 7.06 14.69 -3.09
N GLU A 135 8.16 15.22 -2.60
CA GLU A 135 9.48 14.99 -3.17
C GLU A 135 9.90 13.52 -3.09
N LYS A 136 9.70 12.87 -1.95
CA LYS A 136 9.95 11.44 -1.77
C LYS A 136 9.15 10.59 -2.76
N LEU A 137 7.86 10.90 -2.93
CA LEU A 137 7.00 10.22 -3.90
C LEU A 137 7.45 10.47 -5.33
N LYS A 138 7.79 11.71 -5.70
CA LYS A 138 8.34 12.04 -7.03
C LYS A 138 9.59 11.22 -7.32
N LEU A 139 10.55 11.20 -6.40
CA LEU A 139 11.78 10.41 -6.55
C LEU A 139 11.47 8.92 -6.78
N LYS A 140 10.60 8.33 -5.95
CA LYS A 140 10.23 6.92 -6.05
C LYS A 140 9.50 6.58 -7.35
N LEU A 141 8.67 7.51 -7.85
CA LEU A 141 7.78 7.28 -8.99
C LEU A 141 8.38 7.69 -10.33
N THR A 142 9.26 8.68 -10.38
CA THR A 142 9.81 9.22 -11.64
C THR A 142 11.15 8.61 -11.99
N PHE A 143 12.02 8.30 -11.02
CA PHE A 143 13.28 7.64 -11.32
C PHE A 143 13.06 6.17 -11.68
N HIS A 144 13.48 5.81 -12.89
CA HIS A 144 13.72 4.42 -13.24
C HIS A 144 15.01 4.02 -12.53
N PHE A 145 14.91 3.27 -11.43
CA PHE A 145 16.04 2.44 -11.05
C PHE A 145 16.21 1.45 -12.20
N PHE A 146 17.24 1.67 -13.02
CA PHE A 146 17.75 0.61 -13.85
C PHE A 146 18.08 -0.52 -12.88
N SER A 147 17.26 -1.57 -12.90
CA SER A 147 17.65 -2.85 -12.34
C SER A 147 18.91 -3.23 -13.13
N SER A 148 20.05 -3.00 -12.50
CA SER A 148 21.34 -3.40 -13.03
C SER A 148 21.41 -4.92 -13.00
N ASN A 149 20.82 -5.56 -14.03
CA ASN A 149 21.37 -6.82 -14.49
C ASN A 149 22.61 -6.44 -15.29
N PRO A 150 23.80 -6.73 -14.82
CA PRO A 150 24.99 -6.61 -15.67
C PRO A 150 24.78 -7.52 -16.89
N PRO A 151 25.11 -7.07 -18.10
CA PRO A 151 25.07 -7.94 -19.26
C PRO A 151 26.00 -9.13 -18.97
N PHE A 152 25.48 -10.33 -19.11
CA PHE A 152 26.30 -11.53 -19.10
C PHE A 152 27.34 -11.37 -20.19
N LEU A 153 28.60 -11.17 -19.80
CA LEU A 153 29.74 -11.31 -20.68
C LEU A 153 29.86 -12.81 -21.03
N HIS A 154 29.68 -13.10 -22.30
CA HIS A 154 30.05 -14.37 -22.88
C HIS A 154 31.57 -14.48 -23.01
#